data_a418634d2d5fa3d9743996c14371f8d9
#
_entry.id   a418634d2d5fa3d9743996c14371f8d9
#
_cell.length_a   1.000
_cell.length_b   1.000
_cell.length_c   1.000
_cell.angle_alpha   90.00
_cell.angle_beta   90.00
_cell.angle_gamma   90.00
#
_symmetry.space_group_name_H-M   'P 1'
#
loop_
_entity.id
_entity.type
_entity.pdbx_description
1 polymer ?
#
loop_
_entity_poly.entity_id
_entity_poly.type
_entity_poly.pdbx_seq_one_letter_code
_entity_poly.pdbx_strand_id
1 'polypeptide(L)'
;ATLHYKSMELELVDSASNVDSRSTTLSCGRGVQLKLSTPTEFYFVVAPQTFAEGFSVDINFSDGTSIHKSTSKSISIERNHILPMRAFDTLFDYLDSSTMPLISTYPSTIYDDTAEEIVVLVNAKGTSMQNYTGDMYAHTGLITENSTSLSDWKYVKAQWSENTSACKLQNRGNDIWQFTITGGVRAFYGVATDEQITDIAFVFRSSNGSKEIKDNGADIFVPVVKRGIEQTQLISASPRN
;
A
#
# COMPACT_ATOMS: atom_id res chain seq x y z
N ALA A 1 8.41 1.15 -2.84
CA ALA A 1 9.36 1.01 -1.74
C ALA A 1 9.00 -0.24 -0.95
N THR A 2 9.96 -1.12 -0.76
CA THR A 2 9.77 -2.28 0.11
C THR A 2 9.88 -1.78 1.55
N LEU A 3 8.80 -1.91 2.32
CA LEU A 3 8.83 -1.56 3.74
C LEU A 3 9.59 -2.65 4.49
N HIS A 4 10.73 -2.29 5.08
CA HIS A 4 11.48 -3.17 5.97
C HIS A 4 11.31 -2.70 7.41
N TYR A 5 10.84 -3.58 8.29
CA TYR A 5 10.88 -3.32 9.71
C TYR A 5 12.29 -3.44 10.25
N LYS A 6 12.67 -2.51 11.09
CA LYS A 6 13.92 -2.53 11.83
C LYS A 6 13.74 -3.11 13.23
N SER A 7 12.67 -2.73 13.90
CA SER A 7 12.33 -3.25 15.24
C SER A 7 10.84 -3.04 15.51
N MET A 8 10.30 -3.86 16.38
CA MET A 8 9.01 -3.66 17.02
C MET A 8 9.22 -3.57 18.52
N GLU A 9 8.65 -2.57 19.14
CA GLU A 9 8.66 -2.41 20.59
C GLU A 9 7.22 -2.49 21.12
N LEU A 10 6.99 -3.35 22.08
CA LEU A 10 5.75 -3.43 22.82
C LEU A 10 5.94 -2.65 24.11
N GLU A 11 5.35 -1.48 24.22
CA GLU A 11 5.30 -0.74 25.47
C GLU A 11 4.04 -1.12 26.24
N LEU A 12 4.25 -1.61 27.45
CA LEU A 12 3.18 -2.01 28.36
C LEU A 12 2.91 -0.83 29.30
N VAL A 13 1.79 -0.15 29.07
CA VAL A 13 1.38 0.98 29.91
C VAL A 13 0.80 0.45 31.23
N ASP A 14 1.66 0.03 32.14
CA ASP A 14 1.27 -0.29 33.51
C ASP A 14 1.83 0.74 34.48
N SER A 15 1.05 1.08 35.51
CA SER A 15 1.41 1.99 36.59
C SER A 15 2.45 1.41 37.56
N ALA A 16 2.99 0.22 37.29
CA ALA A 16 4.03 -0.41 38.11
C ALA A 16 5.35 0.40 38.05
N SER A 17 5.92 0.60 39.22
CA SER A 17 7.07 1.48 39.46
C SER A 17 8.43 0.99 38.92
N ASN A 18 8.48 -0.09 38.14
CA ASN A 18 9.71 -0.66 37.62
C ASN A 18 9.81 -0.51 36.11
N VAL A 19 10.66 0.39 35.65
CA VAL A 19 10.79 0.81 34.23
C VAL A 19 11.25 -0.36 33.36
N ASP A 20 12.03 -1.31 33.87
CA ASP A 20 12.60 -2.43 33.12
C ASP A 20 11.60 -3.53 32.75
N SER A 21 10.40 -3.52 33.31
CA SER A 21 9.35 -4.51 33.06
C SER A 21 8.21 -4.00 32.15
N ARG A 22 8.31 -2.76 31.68
CA ARG A 22 7.21 -2.10 30.96
C ARG A 22 7.26 -2.27 29.45
N SER A 23 8.41 -2.62 28.91
CA SER A 23 8.55 -2.79 27.47
C SER A 23 9.29 -4.08 27.12
N THR A 24 8.99 -4.61 25.96
CA THR A 24 9.73 -5.69 25.32
C THR A 24 9.94 -5.35 23.86
N THR A 25 11.17 -5.52 23.38
CA THR A 25 11.53 -5.20 22.00
C THR A 25 11.79 -6.48 21.23
N LEU A 26 11.14 -6.60 20.08
CA LEU A 26 11.46 -7.61 19.09
C LEU A 26 12.33 -6.97 18.01
N SER A 27 13.62 -7.33 18.00
CA SER A 27 14.54 -6.91 16.94
C SER A 27 14.41 -7.84 15.75
N CYS A 28 14.13 -7.28 14.58
CA CYS A 28 14.01 -8.02 13.33
C CYS A 28 15.34 -8.11 12.56
N GLY A 29 16.49 -7.82 13.21
CA GLY A 29 17.82 -7.93 12.64
C GLY A 29 18.00 -7.04 11.40
N ARG A 30 18.11 -7.65 10.22
CA ARG A 30 18.24 -6.91 8.94
C ARG A 30 16.91 -6.32 8.45
N GLY A 31 15.84 -6.52 9.18
CA GLY A 31 14.49 -6.15 8.82
C GLY A 31 13.68 -7.32 8.25
N VAL A 32 12.35 -7.17 8.31
CA VAL A 32 11.39 -8.10 7.71
C VAL A 32 10.62 -7.33 6.64
N GLN A 33 10.56 -7.90 5.45
CA GLN A 33 9.75 -7.35 4.38
C GLN A 33 8.28 -7.70 4.60
N LEU A 34 7.44 -6.69 4.69
CA LEU A 34 6.01 -6.90 4.72
C LEU A 34 5.45 -7.07 3.32
N LYS A 35 4.47 -7.97 3.22
CA LYS A 35 3.69 -8.18 2.00
C LYS A 35 2.30 -7.62 2.21
N LEU A 36 1.77 -6.93 1.20
CA LEU A 36 0.43 -6.34 1.24
C LEU A 36 -0.70 -7.38 1.31
N SER A 37 -0.47 -8.54 0.70
CA SER A 37 -1.49 -9.60 0.57
C SER A 37 -1.40 -10.71 1.62
N THR A 38 -0.33 -10.74 2.40
CA THR A 38 -0.10 -11.84 3.36
C THR A 38 0.24 -11.27 4.73
N PRO A 39 -0.56 -11.50 5.77
CA PRO A 39 -0.22 -11.07 7.12
C PRO A 39 1.13 -11.63 7.55
N THR A 40 1.94 -10.78 8.17
CA THR A 40 3.17 -11.19 8.85
C THR A 40 2.88 -11.26 10.33
N GLU A 41 3.14 -12.40 10.94
CA GLU A 41 2.91 -12.62 12.36
C GLU A 41 4.18 -12.35 13.18
N PHE A 42 4.02 -11.66 14.29
CA PHE A 42 5.08 -11.40 15.26
C PHE A 42 4.63 -11.85 16.62
N TYR A 43 5.54 -12.47 17.35
CA TYR A 43 5.29 -13.00 18.68
C TYR A 43 6.12 -12.27 19.73
N PHE A 44 5.45 -11.73 20.74
CA PHE A 44 6.07 -11.14 21.91
C PHE A 44 5.90 -12.07 23.11
N VAL A 45 6.97 -12.24 23.86
CA VAL A 45 6.92 -12.95 25.14
C VAL A 45 6.85 -11.92 26.25
N VAL A 46 5.76 -11.94 26.98
CA VAL A 46 5.51 -11.05 28.12
C VAL A 46 5.18 -11.85 29.35
N ALA A 47 5.49 -11.29 30.54
CA ALA A 47 5.12 -11.92 31.81
C ALA A 47 3.59 -11.99 31.94
N PRO A 48 3.05 -13.09 32.53
CA PRO A 48 1.61 -13.18 32.81
C PRO A 48 1.17 -12.06 33.76
N GLN A 49 0.27 -11.21 33.27
CA GLN A 49 -0.27 -10.07 34.04
C GLN A 49 -1.52 -9.50 33.40
N THR A 50 -2.22 -8.63 34.12
CA THR A 50 -3.32 -7.86 33.60
C THR A 50 -2.86 -6.44 33.32
N PHE A 51 -3.00 -6.02 32.10
CA PHE A 51 -2.80 -4.64 31.65
C PHE A 51 -4.11 -3.90 31.79
N ALA A 52 -4.34 -3.27 32.93
CA ALA A 52 -5.62 -2.63 33.24
C ALA A 52 -5.96 -1.49 32.30
N GLU A 53 -4.94 -0.73 31.86
CA GLU A 53 -5.06 0.41 30.96
C GLU A 53 -4.67 0.09 29.50
N GLY A 54 -4.50 -1.22 29.20
CA GLY A 54 -4.11 -1.68 27.86
C GLY A 54 -2.62 -1.68 27.62
N PHE A 55 -2.23 -1.64 26.35
CA PHE A 55 -0.82 -1.60 25.91
C PHE A 55 -0.68 -0.87 24.56
N SER A 56 0.54 -0.53 24.20
CA SER A 56 0.88 0.00 22.90
C SER A 56 1.93 -0.85 22.19
N VAL A 57 1.96 -0.72 20.86
CA VAL A 57 2.98 -1.33 19.99
C VAL A 57 3.55 -0.24 19.10
N ASP A 58 4.87 -0.07 19.14
CA ASP A 58 5.61 0.79 18.24
C ASP A 58 6.33 -0.04 17.18
N ILE A 59 6.12 0.30 15.92
CA ILE A 59 6.71 -0.38 14.77
C ILE A 59 7.67 0.59 14.09
N ASN A 60 8.96 0.29 14.11
CA ASN A 60 9.98 1.13 13.52
C ASN A 60 10.42 0.58 12.17
N PHE A 61 10.42 1.42 11.16
CA PHE A 61 10.83 1.07 9.81
C PHE A 61 12.30 1.42 9.55
N SER A 62 12.88 0.80 8.53
CA SER A 62 14.29 1.02 8.16
C SER A 62 14.55 2.40 7.58
N ASP A 63 13.52 3.11 7.11
CA ASP A 63 13.58 4.49 6.64
C ASP A 63 13.56 5.53 7.78
N GLY A 64 13.45 5.08 9.03
CA GLY A 64 13.41 5.93 10.22
C GLY A 64 12.00 6.37 10.63
N THR A 65 10.98 5.97 9.90
CA THR A 65 9.59 6.21 10.29
C THR A 65 9.11 5.22 11.34
N SER A 66 8.03 5.52 12.05
CA SER A 66 7.44 4.64 13.05
C SER A 66 5.92 4.73 13.06
N ILE A 67 5.27 3.66 13.48
CA ILE A 67 3.82 3.60 13.71
C ILE A 67 3.57 3.25 15.16
N HIS A 68 2.69 3.99 15.81
CA HIS A 68 2.21 3.74 17.16
C HIS A 68 0.78 3.19 17.13
N LYS A 69 0.55 2.05 17.78
CA LYS A 69 -0.77 1.46 17.99
C LYS A 69 -1.00 1.25 19.46
N SER A 70 -2.16 1.62 19.96
CA SER A 70 -2.51 1.46 21.37
C SER A 70 -3.94 0.95 21.56
N THR A 71 -4.18 0.35 22.70
CA THR A 71 -5.51 0.01 23.19
C THR A 71 -5.61 0.40 24.66
N SER A 72 -6.73 0.98 25.04
CA SER A 72 -7.06 1.29 26.43
C SER A 72 -7.90 0.21 27.13
N LYS A 73 -8.18 -0.90 26.41
CA LYS A 73 -8.94 -2.00 26.99
C LYS A 73 -8.08 -2.80 27.97
N SER A 74 -8.64 -3.14 29.12
CA SER A 74 -8.00 -4.08 30.04
C SER A 74 -7.80 -5.44 29.37
N ILE A 75 -6.57 -5.94 29.41
CA ILE A 75 -6.17 -7.19 28.78
C ILE A 75 -5.39 -8.03 29.79
N SER A 76 -5.80 -9.28 29.97
CA SER A 76 -5.08 -10.26 30.81
C SER A 76 -4.33 -11.25 29.92
N ILE A 77 -3.03 -11.40 30.21
CA ILE A 77 -2.18 -12.42 29.60
C ILE A 77 -1.90 -13.49 30.65
N GLU A 78 -2.32 -14.70 30.34
CA GLU A 78 -2.16 -15.86 31.24
C GLU A 78 -0.92 -16.67 30.85
N ARG A 79 -0.40 -17.41 31.83
CA ARG A 79 0.77 -18.29 31.60
C ARG A 79 0.43 -19.37 30.56
N ASN A 80 1.35 -19.59 29.61
CA ASN A 80 1.22 -20.58 28.53
C ASN A 80 0.04 -20.32 27.57
N HIS A 81 -0.47 -19.10 27.49
CA HIS A 81 -1.48 -18.70 26.56
C HIS A 81 -0.89 -17.80 25.47
N ILE A 82 -1.40 -17.94 24.25
CA ILE A 82 -1.18 -16.99 23.16
C ILE A 82 -2.41 -16.11 23.08
N LEU A 83 -2.23 -14.80 23.24
CA LEU A 83 -3.29 -13.83 23.02
C LEU A 83 -3.16 -13.27 21.59
N PRO A 84 -4.03 -13.66 20.65
CA PRO A 84 -3.97 -13.13 19.30
C PRO A 84 -4.48 -11.69 19.29
N MET A 85 -3.69 -10.80 18.70
CA MET A 85 -4.16 -9.47 18.34
C MET A 85 -4.81 -9.50 16.97
N ARG A 86 -5.85 -8.67 16.79
CA ARG A 86 -6.43 -8.48 15.47
C ARG A 86 -5.37 -7.92 14.53
N ALA A 87 -5.29 -8.48 13.32
CA ALA A 87 -4.43 -7.92 12.28
C ALA A 87 -4.78 -6.45 12.03
N PHE A 88 -3.77 -5.63 11.92
CA PHE A 88 -3.89 -4.23 11.53
C PHE A 88 -3.00 -3.97 10.32
N ASP A 89 -3.46 -3.06 9.49
CA ASP A 89 -2.75 -2.68 8.27
C ASP A 89 -1.96 -1.40 8.56
N THR A 90 -0.64 -1.54 8.56
CA THR A 90 0.25 -0.42 8.85
C THR A 90 0.31 0.59 7.71
N LEU A 91 -0.01 0.17 6.49
CA LEU A 91 0.01 1.05 5.33
C LEU A 91 -1.02 2.19 5.46
N PHE A 92 -2.22 1.87 5.94
CA PHE A 92 -3.34 2.82 5.95
C PHE A 92 -3.33 3.80 7.13
N ASP A 93 -2.68 3.46 8.22
CA ASP A 93 -2.56 4.36 9.38
C ASP A 93 -1.62 5.55 9.11
N TYR A 94 -0.80 5.43 8.07
CA TYR A 94 0.15 6.45 7.63
C TYR A 94 -0.45 7.45 6.65
N LEU A 95 -1.64 7.17 6.13
CA LEU A 95 -2.19 7.95 5.03
C LEU A 95 -2.96 9.14 5.55
N ASP A 96 -2.31 10.28 5.50
CA ASP A 96 -2.97 11.57 5.68
C ASP A 96 -3.39 12.12 4.31
N SER A 97 -4.69 12.13 4.04
CA SER A 97 -5.22 12.69 2.80
C SER A 97 -4.88 14.16 2.60
N SER A 98 -4.43 14.88 3.65
CA SER A 98 -4.00 16.28 3.53
C SER A 98 -2.64 16.44 2.86
N THR A 99 -1.78 15.44 2.95
CA THR A 99 -0.40 15.44 2.44
C THR A 99 -0.16 14.47 1.30
N MET A 100 -1.08 13.51 1.11
CA MET A 100 -0.95 12.46 0.11
C MET A 100 -1.25 13.01 -1.30
N PRO A 101 -0.45 12.65 -2.33
CA PRO A 101 -0.76 13.00 -3.71
C PRO A 101 -2.05 12.30 -4.18
N LEU A 102 -2.58 12.73 -5.33
CA LEU A 102 -3.78 12.14 -5.93
C LEU A 102 -3.67 10.62 -6.08
N ILE A 103 -2.50 10.14 -6.49
CA ILE A 103 -2.19 8.72 -6.67
C ILE A 103 -0.89 8.37 -5.96
N SER A 104 -0.90 7.24 -5.26
CA SER A 104 0.29 6.58 -4.75
C SER A 104 0.24 5.10 -5.07
N THR A 105 1.37 4.48 -5.36
CA THR A 105 1.44 3.05 -5.67
C THR A 105 2.37 2.30 -4.75
N TYR A 106 2.04 1.03 -4.49
CA TYR A 106 2.88 0.10 -3.76
C TYR A 106 2.96 -1.22 -4.53
N PRO A 107 4.16 -1.56 -5.01
CA PRO A 107 5.42 -0.81 -4.90
C PRO A 107 5.38 0.54 -5.62
N SER A 108 6.25 1.48 -5.21
CA SER A 108 6.34 2.82 -5.82
C SER A 108 6.85 2.80 -7.26
N THR A 109 7.61 1.77 -7.61
CA THR A 109 8.02 1.49 -9.00
C THR A 109 7.34 0.19 -9.43
N ILE A 110 6.54 0.28 -10.47
CA ILE A 110 5.85 -0.87 -11.04
C ILE A 110 6.68 -1.40 -12.20
N TYR A 111 7.07 -2.67 -12.10
CA TYR A 111 7.72 -3.37 -13.21
C TYR A 111 6.71 -4.22 -13.96
N ASP A 112 6.87 -4.31 -15.28
CA ASP A 112 5.97 -5.04 -16.16
C ASP A 112 5.96 -6.56 -15.93
N ASP A 113 7.05 -7.10 -15.40
CA ASP A 113 7.24 -8.52 -15.08
C ASP A 113 6.93 -8.89 -13.62
N THR A 114 6.51 -7.93 -12.80
CA THR A 114 6.15 -8.19 -11.41
C THR A 114 4.88 -9.05 -11.34
N ALA A 115 4.98 -10.19 -10.68
CA ALA A 115 3.85 -11.07 -10.37
C ALA A 115 3.20 -10.74 -9.01
N GLU A 116 3.77 -9.79 -8.28
CA GLU A 116 3.26 -9.36 -6.98
C GLU A 116 2.03 -8.46 -7.13
N GLU A 117 1.24 -8.42 -6.07
CA GLU A 117 0.11 -7.51 -5.97
C GLU A 117 0.58 -6.04 -5.98
N ILE A 118 -0.14 -5.21 -6.73
CA ILE A 118 0.09 -3.77 -6.77
C ILE A 118 -1.12 -3.08 -6.17
N VAL A 119 -0.87 -2.25 -5.18
CA VAL A 119 -1.89 -1.37 -4.60
C VAL A 119 -1.76 0.01 -5.20
N VAL A 120 -2.87 0.54 -5.69
CA VAL A 120 -3.01 1.93 -6.14
C VAL A 120 -3.92 2.63 -5.14
N LEU A 121 -3.39 3.62 -4.43
CA LEU A 121 -4.14 4.46 -3.52
C LEU A 121 -4.56 5.73 -4.23
N VAL A 122 -5.83 6.07 -4.06
CA VAL A 122 -6.47 7.23 -4.67
C VAL A 122 -6.91 8.17 -3.56
N ASN A 123 -6.41 9.39 -3.57
CA ASN A 123 -6.82 10.44 -2.66
C ASN A 123 -7.97 11.23 -3.28
N ALA A 124 -9.19 11.03 -2.77
CA ALA A 124 -10.38 11.72 -3.27
C ALA A 124 -10.55 13.12 -2.69
N LYS A 125 -9.72 13.54 -1.70
CA LYS A 125 -9.79 14.87 -1.09
C LYS A 125 -9.50 15.95 -2.13
N GLY A 126 -10.34 16.98 -2.16
CA GLY A 126 -10.23 18.05 -3.16
C GLY A 126 -10.77 17.71 -4.56
N THR A 127 -11.29 16.50 -4.75
CA THR A 127 -11.91 16.07 -6.02
C THR A 127 -13.45 16.10 -5.94
N SER A 128 -14.13 15.80 -7.05
CA SER A 128 -15.59 15.64 -7.09
C SER A 128 -16.09 14.48 -6.23
N MET A 129 -15.20 13.59 -5.80
CA MET A 129 -15.49 12.40 -4.99
C MET A 129 -15.12 12.58 -3.51
N GLN A 130 -14.76 13.79 -3.07
CA GLN A 130 -14.52 14.05 -1.65
C GLN A 130 -15.76 13.73 -0.82
N ASN A 131 -15.57 13.05 0.33
CA ASN A 131 -16.63 12.56 1.22
C ASN A 131 -17.64 11.60 0.54
N TYR A 132 -17.24 10.96 -0.57
CA TYR A 132 -18.10 10.02 -1.27
C TYR A 132 -18.23 8.71 -0.48
N THR A 133 -19.47 8.25 -0.27
CA THR A 133 -19.77 7.04 0.52
C THR A 133 -20.32 5.87 -0.31
N GLY A 134 -20.56 6.09 -1.59
CA GLY A 134 -21.05 5.04 -2.50
C GLY A 134 -19.89 4.19 -3.04
N ASP A 135 -20.20 3.25 -3.92
CA ASP A 135 -19.20 2.41 -4.57
C ASP A 135 -18.41 3.18 -5.65
N MET A 136 -17.08 3.06 -5.60
CA MET A 136 -16.15 3.60 -6.60
C MET A 136 -15.55 2.48 -7.44
N TYR A 137 -15.36 2.75 -8.72
CA TYR A 137 -14.79 1.82 -9.69
C TYR A 137 -13.69 2.48 -10.51
N ALA A 138 -12.69 1.68 -10.86
CA ALA A 138 -11.68 2.07 -11.83
C ALA A 138 -12.16 1.76 -13.25
N HIS A 139 -12.23 2.75 -14.12
CA HIS A 139 -12.12 2.55 -15.56
C HIS A 139 -10.64 2.54 -15.85
N THR A 140 -10.10 1.43 -16.32
CA THR A 140 -8.66 1.22 -16.41
C THR A 140 -8.28 0.35 -17.60
N GLY A 141 -7.17 0.69 -18.21
CA GLY A 141 -6.55 0.00 -19.32
C GLY A 141 -5.04 0.27 -19.34
N LEU A 142 -4.40 -0.03 -20.44
CA LEU A 142 -2.95 0.14 -20.59
C LEU A 142 -2.63 1.02 -21.78
N ILE A 143 -1.53 1.74 -21.66
CA ILE A 143 -0.78 2.28 -22.79
C ILE A 143 0.36 1.29 -23.08
N THR A 144 0.46 0.88 -24.33
CA THR A 144 1.47 -0.07 -24.77
C THR A 144 2.20 0.50 -25.99
N GLU A 145 3.24 -0.17 -26.44
CA GLU A 145 3.94 0.17 -27.69
C GLU A 145 3.02 0.21 -28.94
N ASN A 146 1.86 -0.46 -28.85
CA ASN A 146 0.84 -0.49 -29.89
C ASN A 146 -0.20 0.62 -29.76
N SER A 147 -0.12 1.46 -28.73
CA SER A 147 -1.00 2.61 -28.55
C SER A 147 -0.56 3.77 -29.45
N THR A 148 -1.50 4.35 -30.18
CA THR A 148 -1.23 5.47 -31.09
C THR A 148 -1.24 6.84 -30.40
N SER A 149 -1.82 6.89 -29.21
CA SER A 149 -1.89 8.08 -28.35
C SER A 149 -2.23 7.68 -26.91
N LEU A 150 -2.15 8.63 -25.98
CA LEU A 150 -2.56 8.41 -24.57
C LEU A 150 -4.07 8.17 -24.41
N SER A 151 -4.89 8.43 -25.42
CA SER A 151 -6.32 8.09 -25.42
C SER A 151 -6.62 6.73 -26.07
N ASP A 152 -5.61 6.08 -26.65
CA ASP A 152 -5.74 4.75 -27.28
C ASP A 152 -5.41 3.65 -26.28
N TRP A 153 -6.28 3.49 -25.28
CA TRP A 153 -6.09 2.49 -24.23
C TRP A 153 -6.29 1.09 -24.77
N LYS A 154 -5.33 0.23 -24.48
CA LYS A 154 -5.40 -1.21 -24.77
C LYS A 154 -5.82 -1.97 -23.51
N TYR A 155 -6.31 -3.18 -23.67
CA TYR A 155 -6.64 -4.09 -22.58
C TYR A 155 -7.57 -3.47 -21.51
N VAL A 156 -8.55 -2.65 -21.93
CA VAL A 156 -9.52 -2.04 -21.02
C VAL A 156 -10.27 -3.12 -20.24
N LYS A 157 -10.20 -3.06 -18.90
CA LYS A 157 -10.66 -4.15 -18.02
C LYS A 157 -12.17 -4.26 -17.90
N ALA A 158 -12.87 -3.14 -18.02
CA ALA A 158 -14.33 -3.05 -18.00
C ALA A 158 -14.77 -1.83 -18.81
N GLN A 159 -15.92 -1.93 -19.46
CA GLN A 159 -16.50 -0.78 -20.16
C GLN A 159 -16.93 0.29 -19.15
N TRP A 160 -17.07 1.54 -19.61
CA TRP A 160 -17.39 2.67 -18.72
C TRP A 160 -18.59 2.43 -17.81
N SER A 161 -19.64 1.78 -18.32
CA SER A 161 -20.86 1.50 -17.56
C SER A 161 -20.84 0.21 -16.73
N GLU A 162 -19.76 -0.58 -16.81
CA GLU A 162 -19.67 -1.88 -16.16
C GLU A 162 -19.05 -1.77 -14.76
N ASN A 163 -19.76 -2.26 -13.77
CA ASN A 163 -19.33 -2.31 -12.37
C ASN A 163 -18.84 -3.71 -12.01
N THR A 164 -17.67 -4.10 -12.55
CA THR A 164 -17.06 -5.40 -12.26
C THR A 164 -16.38 -5.40 -10.89
N SER A 165 -16.39 -6.55 -10.21
CA SER A 165 -15.71 -6.69 -8.90
C SER A 165 -14.21 -6.48 -9.00
N ALA A 166 -13.59 -6.84 -10.14
CA ALA A 166 -12.17 -6.65 -10.39
C ALA A 166 -11.76 -5.16 -10.48
N CYS A 167 -12.71 -4.27 -10.79
CA CYS A 167 -12.49 -2.83 -10.91
C CYS A 167 -13.02 -2.03 -9.72
N LYS A 168 -13.60 -2.70 -8.70
CA LYS A 168 -14.15 -2.04 -7.52
C LYS A 168 -13.05 -1.62 -6.56
N LEU A 169 -13.09 -0.36 -6.11
CA LEU A 169 -12.19 0.15 -5.08
C LEU A 169 -12.74 -0.16 -3.68
N GLN A 170 -11.83 -0.29 -2.74
CA GLN A 170 -12.12 -0.39 -1.31
C GLN A 170 -11.96 0.98 -0.66
N ASN A 171 -12.99 1.43 0.07
CA ASN A 171 -12.89 2.64 0.89
C ASN A 171 -12.03 2.37 2.13
N ARG A 172 -11.01 3.19 2.34
CA ARG A 172 -10.08 3.09 3.47
C ARG A 172 -10.32 4.16 4.54
N GLY A 173 -11.31 5.02 4.33
CA GLY A 173 -11.59 6.19 5.18
C GLY A 173 -10.78 7.41 4.78
N ASN A 174 -11.09 8.56 5.37
CA ASN A 174 -10.38 9.83 5.16
C ASN A 174 -10.20 10.23 3.69
N ASP A 175 -11.20 9.94 2.84
CA ASP A 175 -11.14 10.16 1.40
C ASP A 175 -10.09 9.31 0.65
N ILE A 176 -9.57 8.25 1.26
CA ILE A 176 -8.59 7.37 0.63
C ILE A 176 -9.28 6.09 0.15
N TRP A 177 -9.04 5.77 -1.10
CA TRP A 177 -9.57 4.59 -1.76
C TRP A 177 -8.44 3.73 -2.29
N GLN A 178 -8.63 2.42 -2.28
CA GLN A 178 -7.66 1.44 -2.76
C GLN A 178 -8.20 0.69 -3.96
N PHE A 179 -7.43 0.68 -5.02
CA PHE A 179 -7.55 -0.25 -6.13
C PHE A 179 -6.43 -1.28 -6.06
N THR A 180 -6.72 -2.53 -6.36
CA THR A 180 -5.75 -3.63 -6.26
C THR A 180 -5.61 -4.34 -7.60
N ILE A 181 -4.37 -4.42 -8.10
CA ILE A 181 -3.99 -5.18 -9.28
C ILE A 181 -3.38 -6.49 -8.79
N THR A 182 -4.13 -7.59 -8.91
CA THR A 182 -3.72 -8.91 -8.43
C THR A 182 -2.87 -9.64 -9.47
N GLY A 183 -1.77 -10.27 -9.03
CA GLY A 183 -0.90 -11.07 -9.90
C GLY A 183 -0.03 -10.26 -10.85
N GLY A 184 0.11 -8.94 -10.59
CA GLY A 184 0.88 -8.02 -11.41
C GLY A 184 0.17 -7.53 -12.67
N VAL A 185 0.79 -6.55 -13.35
CA VAL A 185 0.15 -5.85 -14.47
C VAL A 185 -0.23 -6.79 -15.61
N ARG A 186 0.71 -7.63 -16.06
CA ARG A 186 0.48 -8.51 -17.21
C ARG A 186 -0.63 -9.51 -16.98
N ALA A 187 -0.63 -10.16 -15.82
CA ALA A 187 -1.66 -11.15 -15.49
C ALA A 187 -3.04 -10.49 -15.30
N PHE A 188 -3.08 -9.34 -14.64
CA PHE A 188 -4.33 -8.63 -14.39
C PHE A 188 -5.00 -8.19 -15.69
N TYR A 189 -4.24 -7.60 -16.62
CA TYR A 189 -4.78 -7.11 -17.89
C TYR A 189 -4.81 -8.16 -19.00
N GLY A 190 -4.09 -9.27 -18.87
CA GLY A 190 -4.02 -10.34 -19.87
C GLY A 190 -3.09 -10.00 -21.03
N VAL A 191 -1.96 -9.36 -20.76
CA VAL A 191 -0.99 -8.91 -21.78
C VAL A 191 0.06 -9.98 -22.04
N ALA A 192 0.37 -10.24 -23.29
CA ALA A 192 1.44 -11.14 -23.68
C ALA A 192 2.83 -10.63 -23.23
N THR A 193 3.78 -11.54 -23.06
CA THR A 193 5.11 -11.23 -22.50
C THR A 193 6.00 -10.39 -23.41
N ASP A 194 5.72 -10.39 -24.71
CA ASP A 194 6.48 -9.70 -25.76
C ASP A 194 6.00 -8.24 -26.00
N GLU A 195 4.79 -7.90 -25.59
CA GLU A 195 4.27 -6.54 -25.74
C GLU A 195 4.78 -5.63 -24.63
N GLN A 196 5.34 -4.48 -24.98
CA GLN A 196 5.82 -3.51 -24.00
C GLN A 196 4.67 -2.67 -23.45
N ILE A 197 4.54 -2.63 -22.12
CA ILE A 197 3.63 -1.77 -21.37
C ILE A 197 4.41 -0.51 -20.96
N THR A 198 3.84 0.67 -21.18
CA THR A 198 4.43 1.94 -20.75
C THR A 198 3.74 2.55 -19.55
N ASP A 199 2.40 2.45 -19.52
CA ASP A 199 1.60 3.05 -18.45
C ASP A 199 0.35 2.23 -18.17
N ILE A 200 -0.14 2.34 -16.93
CA ILE A 200 -1.50 1.97 -16.56
C ILE A 200 -2.34 3.24 -16.57
N ALA A 201 -3.42 3.24 -17.34
CA ALA A 201 -4.33 4.36 -17.44
C ALA A 201 -5.55 4.18 -16.54
N PHE A 202 -5.99 5.28 -15.90
CA PHE A 202 -7.12 5.28 -14.98
C PHE A 202 -8.03 6.51 -15.15
N VAL A 203 -9.33 6.26 -14.96
CA VAL A 203 -10.31 7.22 -14.48
C VAL A 203 -11.07 6.54 -13.37
N PHE A 204 -11.11 7.12 -12.17
CA PHE A 204 -11.92 6.57 -11.09
C PHE A 204 -13.30 7.23 -11.08
N ARG A 205 -14.35 6.45 -10.93
CA ARG A 205 -15.72 6.92 -11.09
C ARG A 205 -16.68 6.35 -10.06
N SER A 206 -17.77 7.07 -9.81
CA SER A 206 -18.93 6.54 -9.09
C SER A 206 -19.57 5.39 -9.87
N SER A 207 -20.36 4.56 -9.19
CA SER A 207 -21.05 3.41 -9.80
C SER A 207 -21.96 3.78 -10.98
N ASN A 208 -22.53 4.99 -10.96
CA ASN A 208 -23.38 5.49 -12.03
C ASN A 208 -22.65 6.41 -13.03
N GLY A 209 -21.32 6.60 -12.87
CA GLY A 209 -20.50 7.43 -13.73
C GLY A 209 -20.77 8.95 -13.65
N SER A 210 -21.57 9.43 -12.68
CA SER A 210 -21.91 10.85 -12.57
C SER A 210 -20.82 11.70 -11.95
N LYS A 211 -19.88 11.07 -11.24
CA LYS A 211 -18.69 11.69 -10.64
C LYS A 211 -17.46 10.92 -11.06
N GLU A 212 -16.37 11.63 -11.25
CA GLU A 212 -15.09 11.03 -11.64
C GLU A 212 -13.90 11.74 -10.97
N ILE A 213 -12.80 11.00 -10.84
CA ILE A 213 -11.49 11.52 -10.46
C ILE A 213 -10.58 11.41 -11.66
N LYS A 214 -10.03 12.56 -12.05
CA LYS A 214 -9.03 12.74 -13.09
C LYS A 214 -7.92 13.65 -12.56
N ASP A 215 -6.78 13.66 -13.21
CA ASP A 215 -5.70 14.59 -12.89
C ASP A 215 -5.86 15.89 -13.69
N ASN A 216 -6.32 16.96 -13.03
CA ASN A 216 -6.57 18.26 -13.68
C ASN A 216 -7.41 18.17 -14.97
N GLY A 217 -8.38 17.26 -15.01
CA GLY A 217 -9.26 17.02 -16.17
C GLY A 217 -8.72 16.05 -17.20
N ALA A 218 -7.47 15.59 -17.07
CA ALA A 218 -6.88 14.54 -17.89
C ALA A 218 -7.00 13.17 -17.24
N ASP A 219 -6.87 12.11 -18.02
CA ASP A 219 -6.77 10.75 -17.51
C ASP A 219 -5.49 10.60 -16.68
N ILE A 220 -5.50 9.66 -15.73
CA ILE A 220 -4.39 9.41 -14.81
C ILE A 220 -3.52 8.31 -15.39
N PHE A 221 -2.20 8.54 -15.45
CA PHE A 221 -1.24 7.58 -15.96
C PHE A 221 -0.23 7.21 -14.87
N VAL A 222 -0.04 5.91 -14.67
CA VAL A 222 0.94 5.35 -13.74
C VAL A 222 2.01 4.62 -14.55
N PRO A 223 3.27 5.09 -14.54
CA PRO A 223 4.33 4.50 -15.36
C PRO A 223 4.63 3.05 -14.98
N VAL A 224 4.89 2.23 -16.01
CA VAL A 224 5.35 0.84 -15.88
C VAL A 224 6.74 0.73 -16.47
N VAL A 225 7.68 0.20 -15.72
CA VAL A 225 9.08 0.09 -16.10
C VAL A 225 9.38 -1.33 -16.60
N LYS A 226 10.04 -1.44 -17.73
CA LYS A 226 10.56 -2.72 -18.23
C LYS A 226 11.81 -3.09 -17.43
N ARG A 227 11.81 -4.26 -16.80
CA ARG A 227 13.00 -4.76 -16.10
C ARG A 227 14.07 -5.17 -17.12
N GLY A 228 15.31 -4.78 -16.88
CA GLY A 228 16.45 -5.11 -17.75
C GLY A 228 16.99 -3.94 -18.59
N ILE A 229 16.36 -2.75 -18.52
CA ILE A 229 17.03 -1.50 -18.91
C ILE A 229 17.56 -0.85 -17.62
N GLU A 230 18.56 -1.47 -17.00
CA GLU A 230 19.41 -0.69 -16.12
C GLU A 230 20.04 0.39 -17.00
N GLN A 231 19.71 1.65 -16.74
CA GLN A 231 20.47 2.76 -17.27
C GLN A 231 21.90 2.56 -16.76
N THR A 232 22.75 2.03 -17.61
CA THR A 232 24.19 2.04 -17.38
C THR A 232 24.55 3.51 -17.26
N GLN A 233 24.73 4.01 -16.04
CA GLN A 233 25.35 5.32 -15.85
C GLN A 233 26.73 5.18 -16.48
N LEU A 234 26.95 5.89 -17.57
CA LEU A 234 28.27 6.09 -18.14
C LEU A 234 29.07 6.80 -17.06
N ILE A 235 29.83 6.02 -16.28
CA ILE A 235 30.90 6.56 -15.47
C ILE A 235 31.92 7.01 -16.51
N SER A 236 31.98 8.31 -16.74
CA SER A 236 33.02 8.91 -17.61
C SER A 236 34.37 8.55 -17.05
N ALA A 237 35.04 7.61 -17.68
CA ALA A 237 36.47 7.36 -17.43
C ALA A 237 37.21 8.56 -17.96
N SER A 238 37.67 9.44 -17.08
CA SER A 238 38.65 10.44 -17.44
C SER A 238 39.95 9.75 -17.91
N PRO A 239 40.50 10.10 -19.06
CA PRO A 239 41.78 9.54 -19.47
C PRO A 239 42.87 9.98 -18.46
N ARG A 240 43.61 9.03 -17.94
CA ARG A 240 44.81 9.32 -17.18
C ARG A 240 45.89 9.81 -18.20
N ASN A 241 46.29 11.06 -18.06
CA ASN A 241 47.56 11.53 -18.60
C ASN A 241 48.72 10.99 -17.74
#